data_f9e8bbf97af800c00c98236f9ba556ea
#
_entry.id   f9e8bbf97af800c00c98236f9ba556ea
#
_cell.length_a   1.000
_cell.length_b   1.000
_cell.length_c   1.000
_cell.angle_alpha   90.00
_cell.angle_beta   90.00
_cell.angle_gamma   90.00
#
_symmetry.space_group_name_H-M   'P 1'
#
loop_
_entity.id
_entity.type
_entity.pdbx_description
1 polymer ?
#
loop_
_entity_poly.entity_id
_entity_poly.type
_entity_poly.pdbx_seq_one_letter_code
_entity_poly.pdbx_strand_id
1 'polypeptide(L)'
;MHERCCHAYNEGVTLNILNADLHCHSVVSDGTLTPEQLAVRAKANGVELWALTDHDEVGGQDRALAAAQANGMKYLTGVEISITFANKTVHIVGLGFDAHNEQLVKGLRQTRGGRGERAQEMSEGLAKVGIHGAYEGALKYAGNPELISRTHFARFLVETGACQDTNEVFRRFLTEGNPGFVPHRWATLKDSVQWIVQAGGMAIIAHPARYGFTPNEEFALFTEFKHHGGQGVEVVTGSHTPAEYVTYADMAQEFGIFASRGSDFHSPDESRIDLGALPWLPGQLTPVWEALADRIQ
;
A
#
# COMPACT_ATOMS: atom_id res chain seq x y z
N MET A 1 -46.77 -0.14 -28.49
CA MET A 1 -45.81 0.95 -28.27
C MET A 1 -44.72 0.43 -27.30
N HIS A 2 -43.58 0.05 -27.85
CA HIS A 2 -42.45 -0.41 -27.07
C HIS A 2 -41.43 0.74 -27.02
N GLU A 3 -41.33 1.38 -25.89
CA GLU A 3 -40.27 2.35 -25.63
C GLU A 3 -38.95 1.60 -25.43
N ARG A 4 -38.03 1.82 -26.36
CA ARG A 4 -36.63 1.40 -26.23
C ARG A 4 -35.92 2.42 -25.35
N CYS A 5 -35.56 2.03 -24.11
CA CYS A 5 -34.57 2.76 -23.31
C CYS A 5 -33.22 2.68 -24.03
N CYS A 6 -32.85 3.78 -24.67
CA CYS A 6 -31.48 4.01 -25.13
C CYS A 6 -30.61 4.25 -23.90
N HIS A 7 -29.78 3.25 -23.56
CA HIS A 7 -28.63 3.49 -22.70
C HIS A 7 -27.63 4.29 -23.53
N ALA A 8 -27.45 5.55 -23.17
CA ALA A 8 -26.35 6.35 -23.69
C ALA A 8 -25.03 5.73 -23.18
N TYR A 9 -24.29 5.09 -24.08
CA TYR A 9 -22.88 4.80 -23.87
C TYR A 9 -22.17 6.16 -23.80
N ASN A 10 -21.68 6.50 -22.62
CA ASN A 10 -20.75 7.59 -22.44
C ASN A 10 -19.49 7.18 -23.22
N GLU A 11 -19.13 7.92 -24.27
CA GLU A 11 -17.86 7.76 -24.94
C GLU A 11 -16.76 8.13 -23.95
N GLY A 12 -16.26 7.13 -23.21
CA GLY A 12 -15.23 7.31 -22.23
C GLY A 12 -13.96 7.81 -22.88
N VAL A 13 -13.45 8.94 -22.40
CA VAL A 13 -12.10 9.40 -22.73
C VAL A 13 -11.15 8.30 -22.33
N THR A 14 -10.62 7.55 -23.30
CA THR A 14 -9.56 6.55 -23.01
C THR A 14 -8.34 7.29 -22.53
N LEU A 15 -8.07 7.23 -21.25
CA LEU A 15 -6.87 7.79 -20.65
C LEU A 15 -5.67 6.95 -21.09
N ASN A 16 -4.89 7.45 -22.04
CA ASN A 16 -3.67 6.78 -22.47
C ASN A 16 -2.55 7.05 -21.43
N ILE A 17 -2.63 6.36 -20.29
CA ILE A 17 -1.59 6.39 -19.25
C ILE A 17 -0.65 5.24 -19.50
N LEU A 18 0.58 5.56 -19.88
CA LEU A 18 1.60 4.58 -20.19
C LEU A 18 2.40 4.17 -18.94
N ASN A 19 2.63 5.05 -17.99
CA ASN A 19 3.38 4.75 -16.78
C ASN A 19 2.65 5.26 -15.53
N ALA A 20 1.95 4.35 -14.84
CA ALA A 20 1.37 4.59 -13.53
C ALA A 20 2.21 3.96 -12.43
N ASP A 21 2.38 4.65 -11.30
CA ASP A 21 2.88 4.07 -10.05
C ASP A 21 1.96 4.49 -8.91
N LEU A 22 1.16 3.54 -8.43
CA LEU A 22 0.03 3.80 -7.54
C LEU A 22 0.27 3.25 -6.12
N HIS A 23 1.54 2.93 -5.78
CA HIS A 23 1.89 2.42 -4.46
C HIS A 23 3.33 2.82 -4.08
N CYS A 24 3.46 3.76 -3.15
CA CYS A 24 4.74 4.13 -2.56
C CYS A 24 4.55 4.83 -1.20
N HIS A 25 5.63 4.92 -0.43
CA HIS A 25 5.64 5.42 0.95
C HIS A 25 6.60 6.58 1.13
N SER A 26 6.16 7.57 1.93
CA SER A 26 6.95 8.74 2.29
C SER A 26 7.38 8.70 3.77
N VAL A 27 8.13 9.72 4.19
CA VAL A 27 8.46 9.95 5.61
C VAL A 27 7.23 10.21 6.49
N VAL A 28 6.04 10.33 5.90
CA VAL A 28 4.79 10.46 6.66
C VAL A 28 4.46 9.12 7.31
N SER A 29 4.79 7.99 6.69
CA SER A 29 4.71 6.66 7.31
C SER A 29 6.11 6.07 7.56
N ASP A 30 6.62 5.27 6.66
CA ASP A 30 7.88 4.56 6.84
C ASP A 30 8.80 4.56 5.60
N GLY A 31 8.52 5.39 4.62
CA GLY A 31 9.47 5.73 3.57
C GLY A 31 10.60 6.65 4.07
N THR A 32 11.58 6.91 3.23
CA THR A 32 12.73 7.77 3.57
C THR A 32 12.74 9.12 2.84
N LEU A 33 11.89 9.29 1.84
CA LEU A 33 11.77 10.52 1.07
C LEU A 33 10.49 11.28 1.43
N THR A 34 10.53 12.62 1.33
CA THR A 34 9.32 13.43 1.49
C THR A 34 8.38 13.25 0.29
N PRO A 35 7.08 13.57 0.40
CA PRO A 35 6.15 13.53 -0.73
C PRO A 35 6.67 14.30 -1.95
N GLU A 36 7.33 15.45 -1.73
CA GLU A 36 7.90 16.29 -2.80
C GLU A 36 9.08 15.61 -3.48
N GLN A 37 9.96 14.97 -2.71
CA GLN A 37 11.11 14.23 -3.26
C GLN A 37 10.65 13.00 -4.05
N LEU A 38 9.61 12.31 -3.58
CA LEU A 38 8.99 11.18 -4.31
C LEU A 38 8.40 11.66 -5.63
N ALA A 39 7.67 12.78 -5.66
CA ALA A 39 7.10 13.32 -6.90
C ALA A 39 8.19 13.66 -7.93
N VAL A 40 9.28 14.29 -7.51
CA VAL A 40 10.43 14.60 -8.38
C VAL A 40 11.05 13.29 -8.93
N ARG A 41 11.24 12.28 -8.08
CA ARG A 41 11.80 10.99 -8.47
C ARG A 41 10.89 10.23 -9.42
N ALA A 42 9.59 10.16 -9.12
CA ALA A 42 8.59 9.53 -9.99
C ALA A 42 8.57 10.18 -11.38
N LYS A 43 8.58 11.52 -11.43
CA LYS A 43 8.64 12.28 -12.70
C LYS A 43 9.91 11.98 -13.48
N ALA A 44 11.05 11.95 -12.81
CA ALA A 44 12.36 11.67 -13.44
C ALA A 44 12.37 10.26 -14.08
N ASN A 45 11.63 9.30 -13.50
CA ASN A 45 11.46 7.94 -14.01
C ASN A 45 10.30 7.80 -15.01
N GLY A 46 9.70 8.91 -15.45
CA GLY A 46 8.66 8.92 -16.49
C GLY A 46 7.26 8.53 -16.00
N VAL A 47 6.99 8.60 -14.70
CA VAL A 47 5.63 8.38 -14.17
C VAL A 47 4.70 9.49 -14.66
N GLU A 48 3.54 9.12 -15.16
CA GLU A 48 2.49 10.01 -15.66
C GLU A 48 1.32 10.12 -14.70
N LEU A 49 1.01 9.02 -14.00
CA LEU A 49 -0.01 8.95 -12.95
C LEU A 49 0.60 8.37 -11.69
N TRP A 50 0.50 9.12 -10.60
CA TRP A 50 1.11 8.77 -9.32
C TRP A 50 0.10 8.79 -8.18
N ALA A 51 0.31 7.93 -7.17
CA ALA A 51 -0.38 7.98 -5.88
C ALA A 51 0.62 7.78 -4.74
N LEU A 52 0.47 8.56 -3.67
CA LEU A 52 1.14 8.33 -2.40
C LEU A 52 0.20 7.48 -1.51
N THR A 53 0.71 6.38 -0.95
CA THR A 53 -0.10 5.40 -0.21
C THR A 53 0.45 5.09 1.16
N ASP A 54 0.85 6.11 1.91
CA ASP A 54 1.38 5.96 3.26
C ASP A 54 0.52 5.03 4.14
N HIS A 55 1.17 4.23 4.99
CA HIS A 55 0.49 3.28 5.86
C HIS A 55 -0.43 3.97 6.86
N ASP A 56 -1.72 3.62 6.84
CA ASP A 56 -2.75 4.04 7.79
C ASP A 56 -2.82 5.56 8.01
N GLU A 57 -2.36 6.38 7.04
CA GLU A 57 -2.25 7.83 7.17
C GLU A 57 -2.49 8.54 5.83
N VAL A 58 -3.21 9.66 5.87
CA VAL A 58 -3.51 10.50 4.70
C VAL A 58 -2.97 11.93 4.83
N GLY A 59 -2.25 12.25 5.90
CA GLY A 59 -1.70 13.59 6.16
C GLY A 59 -0.67 14.08 5.13
N GLY A 60 -0.17 13.19 4.26
CA GLY A 60 0.73 13.52 3.15
C GLY A 60 0.03 13.91 1.85
N GLN A 61 -1.31 13.71 1.73
CA GLN A 61 -2.02 13.77 0.46
C GLN A 61 -2.00 15.15 -0.20
N ASP A 62 -2.26 16.22 0.54
CA ASP A 62 -2.26 17.59 0.00
C ASP A 62 -0.87 17.99 -0.53
N ARG A 63 0.19 17.60 0.18
CA ARG A 63 1.59 17.84 -0.23
C ARG A 63 1.92 17.03 -1.49
N ALA A 64 1.50 15.76 -1.55
CA ALA A 64 1.73 14.90 -2.70
C ALA A 64 1.00 15.40 -3.94
N LEU A 65 -0.27 15.81 -3.82
CA LEU A 65 -1.04 16.42 -4.91
C LEU A 65 -0.36 17.68 -5.44
N ALA A 66 0.00 18.60 -4.55
CA ALA A 66 0.68 19.84 -4.95
C ALA A 66 2.02 19.56 -5.65
N ALA A 67 2.78 18.58 -5.16
CA ALA A 67 4.04 18.16 -5.76
C ALA A 67 3.85 17.47 -7.12
N ALA A 68 2.83 16.64 -7.29
CA ALA A 68 2.49 16.01 -8.56
C ALA A 68 2.15 17.08 -9.63
N GLN A 69 1.29 18.03 -9.28
CA GLN A 69 0.88 19.14 -10.15
C GLN A 69 2.09 20.00 -10.54
N ALA A 70 2.96 20.35 -9.58
CA ALA A 70 4.17 21.13 -9.84
C ALA A 70 5.14 20.42 -10.82
N ASN A 71 5.11 19.08 -10.86
CA ASN A 71 5.92 18.27 -11.76
C ASN A 71 5.16 17.86 -13.05
N GLY A 72 3.93 18.33 -13.26
CA GLY A 72 3.13 17.99 -14.45
C GLY A 72 2.77 16.50 -14.51
N MET A 73 2.48 15.89 -13.37
CA MET A 73 1.96 14.52 -13.25
C MET A 73 0.49 14.55 -12.83
N LYS A 74 -0.26 13.56 -13.26
CA LYS A 74 -1.59 13.25 -12.75
C LYS A 74 -1.49 12.59 -11.40
N TYR A 75 -2.49 12.79 -10.54
CA TYR A 75 -2.49 12.28 -9.17
C TYR A 75 -3.81 11.59 -8.80
N LEU A 76 -3.71 10.51 -8.05
CA LEU A 76 -4.81 9.91 -7.30
C LEU A 76 -4.48 9.96 -5.81
N THR A 77 -5.43 10.36 -4.98
CA THR A 77 -5.28 10.18 -3.52
C THR A 77 -5.10 8.71 -3.20
N GLY A 78 -4.23 8.39 -2.24
CA GLY A 78 -3.89 7.02 -1.90
C GLY A 78 -3.69 6.80 -0.40
N VAL A 79 -3.89 5.58 0.05
CA VAL A 79 -3.58 5.09 1.39
C VAL A 79 -3.37 3.59 1.35
N GLU A 80 -2.47 3.05 2.16
CA GLU A 80 -2.36 1.62 2.39
C GLU A 80 -2.83 1.28 3.81
N ILE A 81 -3.95 0.58 3.94
CA ILE A 81 -4.58 0.25 5.23
C ILE A 81 -4.14 -1.14 5.69
N SER A 82 -3.59 -1.22 6.90
CA SER A 82 -3.24 -2.49 7.54
C SER A 82 -4.50 -3.19 8.06
N ILE A 83 -4.70 -4.46 7.71
CA ILE A 83 -5.78 -5.31 8.19
C ILE A 83 -5.26 -6.64 8.74
N THR A 84 -6.09 -7.34 9.49
CA THR A 84 -5.84 -8.73 9.89
C THR A 84 -6.80 -9.65 9.16
N PHE A 85 -6.25 -10.59 8.36
CA PHE A 85 -7.00 -11.66 7.70
C PHE A 85 -6.28 -12.99 7.89
N ALA A 86 -7.01 -14.06 8.27
CA ALA A 86 -6.46 -15.40 8.57
C ALA A 86 -5.20 -15.35 9.47
N ASN A 87 -5.24 -14.51 10.52
CA ASN A 87 -4.15 -14.24 11.47
C ASN A 87 -2.86 -13.64 10.86
N LYS A 88 -2.89 -13.17 9.63
CA LYS A 88 -1.78 -12.48 8.97
C LYS A 88 -2.11 -11.00 8.77
N THR A 89 -1.07 -10.16 8.76
CA THR A 89 -1.20 -8.77 8.30
C THR A 89 -1.35 -8.77 6.80
N VAL A 90 -2.43 -8.19 6.31
CA VAL A 90 -2.74 -7.95 4.90
C VAL A 90 -2.91 -6.46 4.71
N HIS A 91 -2.62 -5.95 3.53
CA HIS A 91 -2.79 -4.54 3.22
C HIS A 91 -3.83 -4.32 2.14
N ILE A 92 -4.62 -3.27 2.31
CA ILE A 92 -5.61 -2.81 1.33
C ILE A 92 -5.25 -1.40 0.91
N VAL A 93 -4.91 -1.24 -0.35
CA VAL A 93 -4.71 0.09 -0.96
C VAL A 93 -6.06 0.69 -1.30
N GLY A 94 -6.27 1.94 -0.87
CA GLY A 94 -7.36 2.80 -1.31
C GLY A 94 -6.87 3.82 -2.32
N LEU A 95 -7.59 4.02 -3.41
CA LEU A 95 -7.27 5.03 -4.43
C LEU A 95 -8.46 5.91 -4.76
N GLY A 96 -8.22 7.19 -5.07
CA GLY A 96 -9.22 8.12 -5.61
C GLY A 96 -10.33 8.54 -4.64
N PHE A 97 -10.08 8.46 -3.34
CA PHE A 97 -11.03 8.82 -2.28
C PHE A 97 -10.88 10.30 -1.84
N ASP A 98 -11.87 10.80 -1.10
CA ASP A 98 -11.76 12.06 -0.38
C ASP A 98 -10.87 11.88 0.87
N ALA A 99 -9.66 12.45 0.83
CA ALA A 99 -8.67 12.37 1.91
C ALA A 99 -9.12 13.06 3.22
N HIS A 100 -10.14 13.91 3.17
CA HIS A 100 -10.70 14.58 4.33
C HIS A 100 -11.97 13.90 4.87
N ASN A 101 -12.37 12.75 4.31
CA ASN A 101 -13.53 12.01 4.79
C ASN A 101 -13.36 11.62 6.26
N GLU A 102 -14.26 12.10 7.14
CA GLU A 102 -14.14 11.94 8.59
C GLU A 102 -14.14 10.46 9.03
N GLN A 103 -14.93 9.62 8.37
CA GLN A 103 -15.01 8.19 8.73
C GLN A 103 -13.72 7.46 8.38
N LEU A 104 -13.15 7.72 7.20
CA LEU A 104 -11.86 7.17 6.80
C LEU A 104 -10.76 7.63 7.76
N VAL A 105 -10.63 8.94 8.00
CA VAL A 105 -9.61 9.50 8.90
C VAL A 105 -9.73 8.94 10.32
N LYS A 106 -10.96 8.79 10.83
CA LYS A 106 -11.21 8.17 12.14
C LYS A 106 -10.81 6.70 12.16
N GLY A 107 -11.17 5.95 11.12
CA GLY A 107 -10.80 4.53 10.97
C GLY A 107 -9.29 4.33 10.93
N LEU A 108 -8.57 5.13 10.14
CA LEU A 108 -7.11 5.10 10.07
C LEU A 108 -6.47 5.40 11.43
N ARG A 109 -6.99 6.39 12.17
CA ARG A 109 -6.52 6.70 13.54
C ARG A 109 -6.74 5.53 14.50
N GLN A 110 -7.86 4.83 14.38
CA GLN A 110 -8.11 3.62 15.19
C GLN A 110 -7.12 2.49 14.83
N THR A 111 -6.83 2.30 13.55
CA THR A 111 -5.85 1.31 13.07
C THR A 111 -4.44 1.62 13.59
N ARG A 112 -4.06 2.89 13.67
CA ARG A 112 -2.78 3.30 14.27
C ARG A 112 -2.71 3.08 15.78
N GLY A 113 -3.84 3.01 16.45
CA GLY A 113 -3.91 2.76 17.89
C GLY A 113 -3.19 1.47 18.29
N GLY A 114 -2.39 1.51 19.36
CA GLY A 114 -1.62 0.36 19.84
C GLY A 114 -0.26 0.14 19.15
N ARG A 115 0.11 0.90 18.11
CA ARG A 115 1.45 0.78 17.48
C ARG A 115 2.58 1.09 18.47
N GLY A 116 2.41 2.10 19.33
CA GLY A 116 3.39 2.48 20.35
C GLY A 116 3.60 1.38 21.38
N GLU A 117 2.51 0.82 21.94
CA GLU A 117 2.58 -0.31 22.88
C GLU A 117 3.24 -1.53 22.26
N ARG A 118 2.81 -1.90 21.06
CA ARG A 118 3.43 -2.99 20.29
C ARG A 118 4.92 -2.76 20.06
N ALA A 119 5.34 -1.55 19.75
CA ALA A 119 6.75 -1.22 19.52
C ALA A 119 7.59 -1.36 20.81
N GLN A 120 7.03 -1.03 21.97
CA GLN A 120 7.68 -1.28 23.25
C GLN A 120 7.86 -2.79 23.50
N GLU A 121 6.82 -3.59 23.29
CA GLU A 121 6.90 -5.05 23.42
C GLU A 121 7.93 -5.66 22.44
N MET A 122 8.00 -5.15 21.19
CA MET A 122 9.03 -5.54 20.22
C MET A 122 10.44 -5.25 20.75
N SER A 123 10.65 -4.05 21.33
CA SER A 123 11.93 -3.67 21.93
C SER A 123 12.30 -4.56 23.12
N GLU A 124 11.33 -4.92 23.97
CA GLU A 124 11.54 -5.86 25.07
C GLU A 124 11.94 -7.25 24.56
N GLY A 125 11.30 -7.72 23.48
CA GLY A 125 11.65 -8.98 22.83
C GLY A 125 13.09 -8.98 22.29
N LEU A 126 13.48 -7.90 21.64
CA LEU A 126 14.85 -7.70 21.12
C LEU A 126 15.89 -7.60 22.26
N ALA A 127 15.55 -6.94 23.38
CA ALA A 127 16.43 -6.84 24.53
C ALA A 127 16.78 -8.21 25.15
N LYS A 128 15.85 -9.18 25.11
CA LYS A 128 16.10 -10.55 25.58
C LYS A 128 17.20 -11.29 24.80
N VAL A 129 17.47 -10.85 23.58
CA VAL A 129 18.55 -11.39 22.72
C VAL A 129 19.73 -10.44 22.61
N GLY A 130 19.87 -9.46 23.53
CA GLY A 130 21.00 -8.56 23.66
C GLY A 130 20.93 -7.29 22.80
N ILE A 131 19.80 -7.01 22.15
CA ILE A 131 19.60 -5.78 21.35
C ILE A 131 18.83 -4.78 22.20
N HIS A 132 19.54 -3.86 22.84
CA HIS A 132 18.97 -2.85 23.76
C HIS A 132 18.71 -1.51 23.06
N GLY A 133 17.75 -0.71 23.60
CA GLY A 133 17.43 0.63 23.07
C GLY A 133 16.74 0.63 21.71
N ALA A 134 16.12 -0.49 21.33
CA ALA A 134 15.54 -0.63 20.01
C ALA A 134 14.31 0.28 19.78
N TYR A 135 13.54 0.58 20.82
CA TYR A 135 12.40 1.50 20.70
C TYR A 135 12.85 2.92 20.39
N GLU A 136 13.77 3.48 21.20
CA GLU A 136 14.33 4.82 21.00
C GLU A 136 15.11 4.90 19.69
N GLY A 137 15.80 3.81 19.32
CA GLY A 137 16.52 3.70 18.07
C GLY A 137 15.58 3.75 16.86
N ALA A 138 14.49 3.00 16.89
CA ALA A 138 13.49 3.00 15.82
C ALA A 138 12.75 4.35 15.70
N LEU A 139 12.47 5.03 16.81
CA LEU A 139 11.85 6.35 16.81
C LEU A 139 12.64 7.41 16.05
N LYS A 140 13.95 7.30 15.94
CA LYS A 140 14.79 8.23 15.15
C LYS A 140 14.43 8.23 13.66
N TYR A 141 13.87 7.12 13.17
CA TYR A 141 13.47 6.93 11.78
C TYR A 141 11.99 7.22 11.55
N ALA A 142 11.18 7.30 12.61
CA ALA A 142 9.75 7.54 12.51
C ALA A 142 9.48 9.05 12.46
N GLY A 143 9.10 9.57 11.30
CA GLY A 143 8.68 10.97 11.15
C GLY A 143 7.44 11.30 11.98
N ASN A 144 6.54 10.32 12.16
CA ASN A 144 5.42 10.37 13.09
C ASN A 144 5.53 9.19 14.07
N PRO A 145 5.73 9.44 15.38
CA PRO A 145 5.82 8.38 16.39
C PRO A 145 4.60 7.44 16.44
N GLU A 146 3.39 7.93 16.09
CA GLU A 146 2.18 7.11 16.03
C GLU A 146 2.23 6.06 14.90
N LEU A 147 3.15 6.22 13.96
CA LEU A 147 3.35 5.32 12.81
C LEU A 147 4.60 4.45 12.94
N ILE A 148 5.18 4.34 14.14
CA ILE A 148 6.31 3.44 14.37
C ILE A 148 6.00 2.03 13.85
N SER A 149 6.90 1.49 13.01
CA SER A 149 6.71 0.26 12.26
C SER A 149 7.92 -0.67 12.37
N ARG A 150 7.78 -1.91 11.94
CA ARG A 150 8.90 -2.86 11.85
C ARG A 150 10.04 -2.36 10.98
N THR A 151 9.74 -1.59 9.94
CA THR A 151 10.73 -0.99 9.05
C THR A 151 11.68 -0.05 9.80
N HIS A 152 11.16 0.75 10.73
CA HIS A 152 11.98 1.63 11.59
C HIS A 152 12.92 0.84 12.49
N PHE A 153 12.44 -0.27 13.09
CA PHE A 153 13.30 -1.19 13.83
C PHE A 153 14.36 -1.82 12.93
N ALA A 154 14.00 -2.22 11.71
CA ALA A 154 14.94 -2.81 10.79
C ALA A 154 16.08 -1.85 10.45
N ARG A 155 15.79 -0.57 10.18
CA ARG A 155 16.81 0.47 9.94
C ARG A 155 17.74 0.65 11.14
N PHE A 156 17.19 0.70 12.35
CA PHE A 156 18.00 0.78 13.55
C PHE A 156 18.95 -0.42 13.72
N LEU A 157 18.46 -1.64 13.49
CA LEU A 157 19.31 -2.84 13.61
C LEU A 157 20.39 -2.91 12.54
N VAL A 158 20.16 -2.36 11.35
CA VAL A 158 21.20 -2.20 10.32
C VAL A 158 22.22 -1.12 10.73
N GLU A 159 21.76 0.06 11.19
CA GLU A 159 22.64 1.14 11.66
C GLU A 159 23.59 0.66 12.78
N THR A 160 23.11 -0.15 13.71
CA THR A 160 23.91 -0.67 14.83
C THR A 160 24.81 -1.85 14.43
N GLY A 161 24.76 -2.30 13.19
CA GLY A 161 25.56 -3.42 12.70
C GLY A 161 25.08 -4.80 13.16
N ALA A 162 23.86 -4.91 13.72
CA ALA A 162 23.26 -6.19 14.10
C ALA A 162 22.93 -7.07 12.89
N CYS A 163 22.67 -6.46 11.74
CA CYS A 163 22.45 -7.09 10.45
C CYS A 163 23.05 -6.25 9.33
N GLN A 164 23.24 -6.87 8.15
CA GLN A 164 23.80 -6.21 6.97
C GLN A 164 22.75 -5.38 6.22
N ASP A 165 21.52 -5.86 6.18
CA ASP A 165 20.40 -5.23 5.49
C ASP A 165 19.06 -5.49 6.21
N THR A 166 18.03 -4.77 5.78
CA THR A 166 16.68 -4.86 6.36
C THR A 166 16.04 -6.24 6.14
N ASN A 167 16.32 -6.93 5.03
CA ASN A 167 15.80 -8.27 4.77
C ASN A 167 16.34 -9.28 5.78
N GLU A 168 17.63 -9.18 6.12
CA GLU A 168 18.22 -10.00 7.17
C GLU A 168 17.58 -9.72 8.53
N VAL A 169 17.30 -8.46 8.85
CA VAL A 169 16.60 -8.09 10.10
C VAL A 169 15.22 -8.73 10.17
N PHE A 170 14.42 -8.60 9.11
CA PHE A 170 13.09 -9.22 9.09
C PHE A 170 13.18 -10.71 9.31
N ARG A 171 14.05 -11.41 8.58
CA ARG A 171 14.21 -12.86 8.67
C ARG A 171 14.64 -13.33 10.05
N ARG A 172 15.53 -12.61 10.74
CA ARG A 172 16.12 -13.02 12.01
C ARG A 172 15.34 -12.54 13.24
N PHE A 173 14.67 -11.41 13.14
CA PHE A 173 14.16 -10.72 14.32
C PHE A 173 12.70 -10.30 14.26
N LEU A 174 12.11 -9.97 13.08
CA LEU A 174 10.85 -9.24 12.99
C LEU A 174 9.70 -9.99 12.32
N THR A 175 9.91 -11.23 11.89
CA THR A 175 8.85 -12.12 11.39
C THR A 175 8.38 -13.09 12.47
N GLU A 176 7.23 -13.74 12.26
CA GLU A 176 6.61 -14.66 13.20
C GLU A 176 7.60 -15.71 13.74
N GLY A 177 7.56 -15.93 15.06
CA GLY A 177 8.47 -16.83 15.76
C GLY A 177 9.81 -16.21 16.17
N ASN A 178 10.11 -14.98 15.77
CA ASN A 178 11.35 -14.30 16.10
C ASN A 178 11.21 -13.31 17.29
N PRO A 179 12.33 -12.95 17.97
CA PRO A 179 12.31 -12.22 19.24
C PRO A 179 11.59 -10.87 19.22
N GLY A 180 11.72 -10.12 18.12
CA GLY A 180 11.11 -8.80 17.96
C GLY A 180 9.74 -8.84 17.27
N PHE A 181 9.15 -10.04 17.03
CA PHE A 181 7.82 -10.12 16.48
C PHE A 181 6.77 -10.05 17.58
N VAL A 182 5.84 -9.12 17.44
CA VAL A 182 4.65 -8.99 18.30
C VAL A 182 3.43 -9.02 17.40
N PRO A 183 2.52 -10.00 17.59
CA PRO A 183 1.27 -10.04 16.84
C PRO A 183 0.43 -8.79 17.14
N HIS A 184 -0.25 -8.28 16.14
CA HIS A 184 -1.13 -7.13 16.29
C HIS A 184 -2.43 -7.38 15.54
N ARG A 185 -3.53 -6.89 16.09
CA ARG A 185 -4.83 -6.98 15.45
C ARG A 185 -5.17 -5.63 14.83
N TRP A 186 -5.04 -5.59 13.52
CA TRP A 186 -5.36 -4.41 12.71
C TRP A 186 -6.87 -4.27 12.46
N ALA A 187 -7.25 -3.34 11.61
CA ALA A 187 -8.62 -3.21 11.13
C ALA A 187 -9.15 -4.54 10.53
N THR A 188 -10.46 -4.67 10.40
CA THR A 188 -11.05 -5.80 9.66
C THR A 188 -11.04 -5.50 8.15
N LEU A 189 -11.05 -6.55 7.34
CA LEU A 189 -11.18 -6.41 5.88
C LEU A 189 -12.45 -5.62 5.52
N LYS A 190 -13.56 -5.90 6.18
CA LYS A 190 -14.82 -5.20 5.98
C LYS A 190 -14.70 -3.71 6.24
N ASP A 191 -14.15 -3.33 7.42
CA ASP A 191 -14.09 -1.94 7.82
C ASP A 191 -13.19 -1.14 6.88
N SER A 192 -12.00 -1.66 6.53
CA SER A 192 -11.06 -1.00 5.62
C SER A 192 -11.66 -0.75 4.24
N VAL A 193 -12.31 -1.77 3.65
CA VAL A 193 -12.97 -1.63 2.35
C VAL A 193 -14.11 -0.61 2.43
N GLN A 194 -14.93 -0.65 3.49
CA GLN A 194 -16.05 0.26 3.64
C GLN A 194 -15.59 1.72 3.86
N TRP A 195 -14.52 1.97 4.61
CA TRP A 195 -13.99 3.33 4.77
C TRP A 195 -13.56 3.93 3.43
N ILE A 196 -12.85 3.15 2.61
CA ILE A 196 -12.40 3.59 1.28
C ILE A 196 -13.61 3.86 0.36
N VAL A 197 -14.55 2.92 0.28
CA VAL A 197 -15.72 3.02 -0.61
C VAL A 197 -16.64 4.17 -0.19
N GLN A 198 -16.88 4.36 1.11
CA GLN A 198 -17.70 5.46 1.63
C GLN A 198 -17.05 6.83 1.45
N ALA A 199 -15.71 6.87 1.39
CA ALA A 199 -14.96 8.07 1.02
C ALA A 199 -14.93 8.32 -0.51
N GLY A 200 -15.62 7.49 -1.30
CA GLY A 200 -15.74 7.63 -2.76
C GLY A 200 -14.60 6.99 -3.55
N GLY A 201 -13.72 6.23 -2.89
CA GLY A 201 -12.56 5.59 -3.50
C GLY A 201 -12.79 4.14 -3.91
N MET A 202 -11.75 3.53 -4.46
CA MET A 202 -11.66 2.12 -4.84
C MET A 202 -10.70 1.40 -3.90
N ALA A 203 -11.14 0.28 -3.31
CA ALA A 203 -10.31 -0.61 -2.53
C ALA A 203 -9.62 -1.64 -3.42
N ILE A 204 -8.35 -1.95 -3.12
CA ILE A 204 -7.46 -2.80 -3.93
C ILE A 204 -6.66 -3.69 -2.97
N ILE A 205 -6.59 -5.01 -3.24
CA ILE A 205 -5.70 -5.91 -2.49
C ILE A 205 -4.25 -5.58 -2.89
N ALA A 206 -3.43 -5.19 -1.91
CA ALA A 206 -2.01 -4.88 -2.13
C ALA A 206 -1.17 -6.15 -2.18
N HIS A 207 -0.15 -6.18 -3.06
CA HIS A 207 0.92 -7.20 -3.17
C HIS A 207 0.58 -8.61 -2.63
N PRO A 208 -0.46 -9.29 -3.14
CA PRO A 208 -1.03 -10.50 -2.54
C PRO A 208 -0.04 -11.67 -2.38
N ALA A 209 0.96 -11.83 -3.24
CA ALA A 209 1.96 -12.89 -3.11
C ALA A 209 2.76 -12.84 -1.79
N ARG A 210 2.88 -11.65 -1.17
CA ARG A 210 3.64 -11.49 0.08
C ARG A 210 3.04 -12.23 1.27
N TYR A 211 1.75 -12.54 1.24
CA TYR A 211 1.08 -13.13 2.39
C TYR A 211 1.33 -14.62 2.55
N GLY A 212 1.79 -15.30 1.50
CA GLY A 212 2.06 -16.74 1.53
C GLY A 212 0.84 -17.53 1.99
N PHE A 213 -0.34 -17.17 1.50
CA PHE A 213 -1.57 -17.86 1.75
C PHE A 213 -1.61 -19.22 1.03
N THR A 214 -2.32 -20.17 1.62
CA THR A 214 -2.76 -21.34 0.87
C THR A 214 -3.79 -20.93 -0.18
N PRO A 215 -3.98 -21.72 -1.27
CA PRO A 215 -4.99 -21.39 -2.29
C PRO A 215 -6.40 -21.15 -1.72
N ASN A 216 -6.78 -21.87 -0.66
CA ASN A 216 -8.09 -21.69 -0.02
C ASN A 216 -8.18 -20.36 0.76
N GLU A 217 -7.13 -19.97 1.48
CA GLU A 217 -7.09 -18.69 2.20
C GLU A 217 -7.09 -17.52 1.23
N GLU A 218 -6.35 -17.64 0.13
CA GLU A 218 -6.29 -16.61 -0.91
C GLU A 218 -7.65 -16.46 -1.60
N PHE A 219 -8.29 -17.57 -2.00
CA PHE A 219 -9.63 -17.54 -2.57
C PHE A 219 -10.65 -16.94 -1.59
N ALA A 220 -10.55 -17.25 -0.30
CA ALA A 220 -11.40 -16.66 0.74
C ALA A 220 -11.18 -15.14 0.86
N LEU A 221 -9.92 -14.67 0.85
CA LEU A 221 -9.60 -13.25 0.87
C LEU A 221 -10.28 -12.51 -0.30
N PHE A 222 -10.10 -12.98 -1.53
CA PHE A 222 -10.67 -12.35 -2.72
C PHE A 222 -12.21 -12.37 -2.71
N THR A 223 -12.79 -13.48 -2.24
CA THR A 223 -14.26 -13.63 -2.15
C THR A 223 -14.85 -12.65 -1.13
N GLU A 224 -14.30 -12.60 0.09
CA GLU A 224 -14.76 -11.68 1.13
C GLU A 224 -14.50 -10.21 0.75
N PHE A 225 -13.33 -9.93 0.17
CA PHE A 225 -12.97 -8.61 -0.31
C PHE A 225 -14.00 -8.09 -1.32
N LYS A 226 -14.33 -8.89 -2.33
CA LYS A 226 -15.35 -8.54 -3.33
C LYS A 226 -16.74 -8.39 -2.70
N HIS A 227 -17.11 -9.28 -1.77
CA HIS A 227 -18.38 -9.21 -1.03
C HIS A 227 -18.53 -7.89 -0.25
N HIS A 228 -17.44 -7.34 0.28
CA HIS A 228 -17.45 -6.07 0.99
C HIS A 228 -17.37 -4.84 0.09
N GLY A 229 -17.23 -5.01 -1.22
CA GLY A 229 -17.19 -3.93 -2.22
C GLY A 229 -15.80 -3.59 -2.73
N GLY A 230 -14.81 -4.45 -2.45
CA GLY A 230 -13.48 -4.33 -3.04
C GLY A 230 -13.48 -4.60 -4.55
N GLN A 231 -12.66 -3.88 -5.31
CA GLN A 231 -12.79 -3.82 -6.77
C GLN A 231 -11.48 -4.01 -7.53
N GLY A 232 -10.31 -4.05 -6.87
CA GLY A 232 -9.03 -4.16 -7.55
C GLY A 232 -8.05 -5.08 -6.86
N VAL A 233 -6.98 -5.43 -7.58
CA VAL A 233 -5.82 -6.16 -7.05
C VAL A 233 -4.55 -5.63 -7.69
N GLU A 234 -3.46 -5.55 -6.93
CA GLU A 234 -2.13 -5.31 -7.48
C GLU A 234 -1.64 -6.54 -8.22
N VAL A 235 -1.52 -6.41 -9.54
CA VAL A 235 -0.98 -7.44 -10.42
C VAL A 235 0.53 -7.27 -10.53
N VAL A 236 0.98 -6.04 -10.83
CA VAL A 236 2.40 -5.71 -10.99
C VAL A 236 2.86 -4.86 -9.82
N THR A 237 3.73 -5.42 -8.99
CA THR A 237 4.32 -4.71 -7.85
C THR A 237 5.80 -5.03 -7.70
N GLY A 238 6.53 -4.20 -6.96
CA GLY A 238 7.97 -4.37 -6.73
C GLY A 238 8.35 -5.66 -6.01
N SER A 239 7.41 -6.31 -5.34
CA SER A 239 7.64 -7.58 -4.63
C SER A 239 7.24 -8.84 -5.42
N HIS A 240 6.46 -8.70 -6.49
CA HIS A 240 6.04 -9.84 -7.30
C HIS A 240 7.11 -10.26 -8.33
N THR A 241 7.15 -11.55 -8.61
CA THR A 241 7.92 -12.14 -9.72
C THR A 241 7.10 -12.14 -11.01
N PRO A 242 7.73 -12.32 -12.19
CA PRO A 242 7.00 -12.45 -13.46
C PRO A 242 5.94 -13.57 -13.47
N ALA A 243 6.16 -14.66 -12.74
CA ALA A 243 5.17 -15.74 -12.61
C ALA A 243 3.94 -15.29 -11.80
N GLU A 244 4.16 -14.51 -10.74
CA GLU A 244 3.09 -13.95 -9.92
C GLU A 244 2.29 -12.88 -10.67
N TYR A 245 2.90 -12.13 -11.60
CA TYR A 245 2.15 -11.23 -12.49
C TYR A 245 1.08 -11.99 -13.28
N VAL A 246 1.41 -13.19 -13.79
CA VAL A 246 0.45 -14.05 -14.51
C VAL A 246 -0.63 -14.56 -13.56
N THR A 247 -0.24 -15.06 -12.40
CA THR A 247 -1.19 -15.58 -11.39
C THR A 247 -2.23 -14.52 -11.00
N TYR A 248 -1.78 -13.30 -10.68
CA TYR A 248 -2.72 -12.24 -10.25
C TYR A 248 -3.45 -11.57 -11.42
N ALA A 249 -2.94 -11.67 -12.65
CA ALA A 249 -3.69 -11.33 -13.84
C ALA A 249 -4.89 -12.28 -14.05
N ASP A 250 -4.65 -13.59 -13.92
CA ASP A 250 -5.70 -14.62 -14.02
C ASP A 250 -6.73 -14.45 -12.91
N MET A 251 -6.30 -14.21 -11.67
CA MET A 251 -7.20 -13.94 -10.55
C MET A 251 -8.03 -12.66 -10.74
N ALA A 252 -7.44 -11.58 -11.27
CA ALA A 252 -8.18 -10.37 -11.59
C ALA A 252 -9.31 -10.64 -12.61
N GLN A 253 -9.05 -11.46 -13.61
CA GLN A 253 -10.05 -11.90 -14.60
C GLN A 253 -11.11 -12.80 -13.98
N GLU A 254 -10.70 -13.82 -13.21
CA GLU A 254 -11.62 -14.77 -12.55
C GLU A 254 -12.61 -14.08 -11.62
N PHE A 255 -12.10 -13.16 -10.78
CA PHE A 255 -12.94 -12.39 -9.89
C PHE A 255 -13.64 -11.19 -10.55
N GLY A 256 -13.32 -10.85 -11.81
CA GLY A 256 -13.86 -9.71 -12.52
C GLY A 256 -13.60 -8.38 -11.79
N ILE A 257 -12.34 -8.17 -11.37
CA ILE A 257 -11.88 -6.97 -10.68
C ILE A 257 -10.76 -6.27 -11.50
N PHE A 258 -10.53 -5.00 -11.20
CA PHE A 258 -9.55 -4.17 -11.89
C PHE A 258 -8.12 -4.51 -11.49
N ALA A 259 -7.16 -4.23 -12.38
CA ALA A 259 -5.75 -4.42 -12.13
C ALA A 259 -5.06 -3.13 -11.70
N SER A 260 -4.27 -3.19 -10.63
CA SER A 260 -3.41 -2.11 -10.19
C SER A 260 -1.94 -2.41 -10.41
N ARG A 261 -1.13 -1.36 -10.35
CA ARG A 261 0.32 -1.38 -10.51
C ARG A 261 0.95 -0.38 -9.56
N GLY A 262 1.95 -0.80 -8.77
CA GLY A 262 2.64 0.07 -7.84
C GLY A 262 3.96 -0.53 -7.37
N SER A 263 4.99 0.29 -7.22
CA SER A 263 6.34 -0.17 -6.87
C SER A 263 6.48 -0.65 -5.43
N ASP A 264 5.62 -0.19 -4.54
CA ASP A 264 5.78 -0.34 -3.09
C ASP A 264 7.13 0.25 -2.62
N PHE A 265 7.49 1.40 -3.21
CA PHE A 265 8.78 2.04 -2.98
C PHE A 265 8.80 2.72 -1.61
N HIS A 266 9.83 2.42 -0.81
CA HIS A 266 10.07 3.02 0.50
C HIS A 266 11.36 3.85 0.54
N SER A 267 12.41 3.40 -0.18
CA SER A 267 13.74 4.01 -0.08
C SER A 267 14.59 3.69 -1.31
N PRO A 268 15.46 4.60 -1.75
CA PRO A 268 16.44 4.31 -2.80
C PRO A 268 17.36 3.14 -2.48
N ASP A 269 17.64 2.93 -1.20
CA ASP A 269 18.63 1.94 -0.75
C ASP A 269 17.99 0.59 -0.36
N GLU A 270 16.68 0.56 -0.09
CA GLU A 270 15.98 -0.62 0.42
C GLU A 270 15.04 -1.25 -0.62
N SER A 271 14.45 -0.43 -1.51
CA SER A 271 13.48 -0.89 -2.49
C SER A 271 14.17 -1.57 -3.68
N ARG A 272 13.69 -2.77 -4.03
CA ARG A 272 14.23 -3.55 -5.16
C ARG A 272 13.90 -2.93 -6.51
N ILE A 273 12.78 -2.27 -6.60
CA ILE A 273 12.27 -1.60 -7.81
C ILE A 273 12.07 -0.12 -7.48
N ASP A 274 12.56 0.74 -8.35
CA ASP A 274 12.38 2.18 -8.22
C ASP A 274 10.99 2.62 -8.68
N LEU A 275 10.56 3.81 -8.22
CA LEU A 275 9.32 4.44 -8.67
C LEU A 275 9.25 4.45 -10.20
N GLY A 276 8.14 3.99 -10.76
CA GLY A 276 7.88 3.97 -12.18
C GLY A 276 8.66 2.92 -12.99
N ALA A 277 9.61 2.18 -12.37
CA ALA A 277 10.45 1.19 -13.04
C ALA A 277 9.81 -0.20 -13.13
N LEU A 278 8.51 -0.29 -13.07
CA LEU A 278 7.76 -1.53 -13.14
C LEU A 278 7.46 -1.93 -14.60
N PRO A 279 7.30 -3.24 -14.89
CA PRO A 279 6.73 -3.70 -16.15
C PRO A 279 5.31 -3.16 -16.37
N TRP A 280 4.86 -3.21 -17.62
CA TRP A 280 3.47 -2.89 -17.97
C TRP A 280 2.49 -3.91 -17.39
N LEU A 281 1.24 -3.48 -17.16
CA LEU A 281 0.17 -4.44 -16.87
C LEU A 281 0.01 -5.40 -18.09
N PRO A 282 -0.22 -6.72 -17.83
CA PRO A 282 -0.54 -7.66 -18.91
C PRO A 282 -1.75 -7.19 -19.73
N GLY A 283 -1.66 -7.31 -21.05
CA GLY A 283 -2.46 -6.58 -22.04
C GLY A 283 -3.95 -6.91 -22.19
N GLN A 284 -4.59 -7.60 -21.25
CA GLN A 284 -6.04 -7.89 -21.27
C GLN A 284 -6.76 -7.47 -19.99
N LEU A 285 -6.08 -6.74 -19.13
CA LEU A 285 -6.63 -6.29 -17.85
C LEU A 285 -7.17 -4.86 -17.98
N THR A 286 -8.27 -4.59 -17.31
CA THR A 286 -8.77 -3.22 -17.16
C THR A 286 -8.06 -2.56 -15.98
N PRO A 287 -7.25 -1.51 -16.23
CA PRO A 287 -6.54 -0.82 -15.17
C PRO A 287 -7.49 -0.06 -14.23
N VAL A 288 -7.13 0.02 -12.95
CA VAL A 288 -7.92 0.77 -11.94
C VAL A 288 -8.12 2.24 -12.32
N TRP A 289 -7.18 2.87 -13.01
CA TRP A 289 -7.27 4.28 -13.40
C TRP A 289 -8.27 4.56 -14.52
N GLU A 290 -8.71 3.56 -15.27
CA GLU A 290 -9.82 3.73 -16.20
C GLU A 290 -11.15 3.90 -15.44
N ALA A 291 -11.35 3.10 -14.39
CA ALA A 291 -12.53 3.21 -13.53
C ALA A 291 -12.52 4.44 -12.61
N LEU A 292 -11.33 4.97 -12.33
CA LEU A 292 -11.11 6.17 -11.50
C LEU A 292 -10.85 7.44 -12.32
N ALA A 293 -11.15 7.44 -13.61
CA ALA A 293 -10.82 8.54 -14.52
C ALA A 293 -11.38 9.90 -14.06
N ASP A 294 -12.54 9.91 -13.44
CA ASP A 294 -13.20 11.10 -12.87
C ASP A 294 -12.60 11.57 -11.53
N ARG A 295 -11.69 10.77 -10.93
CA ARG A 295 -11.00 11.05 -9.66
C ARG A 295 -9.58 11.52 -9.86
N ILE A 296 -9.04 11.41 -11.08
CA ILE A 296 -7.68 11.84 -11.40
C ILE A 296 -7.62 13.37 -11.39
N GLN A 297 -6.65 13.88 -10.63
CA GLN A 297 -6.40 15.31 -10.44
C GLN A 297 -5.16 15.77 -11.21
#